data_fa35f10fc09f75095f410cbb5e486b15
#
_entry.id   fa35f10fc09f75095f410cbb5e486b15
#
_cell.length_a   1.000
_cell.length_b   1.000
_cell.length_c   1.000
_cell.angle_alpha   90.00
_cell.angle_beta   90.00
_cell.angle_gamma   90.00
#
_symmetry.space_group_name_H-M   'P 1'
#
loop_
_entity.id
_entity.type
_entity.pdbx_description
1 polymer ?
#
loop_
_entity_poly.entity_id
_entity_poly.type
_entity_poly.pdbx_seq_one_letter_code
_entity_poly.pdbx_strand_id
1 'polypeptide(L)'
;MQNPSPPGTPTPADSAVTAAATEAAQAFIQRWHGVAASELATSQSFVIELCALLGVEPPTHEPHYQFERPITFQHGDGSTSAGRVDCYRRGHFVWESKKLKPGAQAQRSGTTTKAFDDALLKARQQAENYARALPASEGRPPFVVVVDVGHVIELYAEFTRSGATYTPFPDPRSHRIRLAQLADPAIRARLQALWTDPLSLDPSRISAKVTRAVAAELAELAKSLEAAGHRPEPVAAFLTRCLFSMFAEDVGLLPTAGT
;
A
#
# COMPACT_ATOMS: atom_id res chain seq x y z
N MET A 1 29.24 28.89 -8.45
CA MET A 1 28.83 28.04 -7.34
C MET A 1 27.60 28.68 -6.72
N GLN A 2 26.40 28.26 -7.11
CA GLN A 2 25.18 28.65 -6.43
C GLN A 2 24.83 27.52 -5.46
N ASN A 3 24.78 27.88 -4.18
CA ASN A 3 24.32 26.98 -3.12
C ASN A 3 22.86 26.57 -3.41
N PRO A 4 22.49 25.28 -3.31
CA PRO A 4 21.07 24.90 -3.39
C PRO A 4 20.34 25.58 -2.24
N SER A 5 19.25 26.27 -2.57
CA SER A 5 18.37 26.90 -1.60
C SER A 5 17.86 25.85 -0.60
N PRO A 6 17.77 26.14 0.69
CA PRO A 6 17.22 25.25 1.68
C PRO A 6 15.75 24.93 1.32
N PRO A 7 15.22 23.73 1.68
CA PRO A 7 13.82 23.38 1.45
C PRO A 7 12.93 24.48 2.06
N GLY A 8 12.05 25.04 1.21
CA GLY A 8 11.22 26.18 1.57
C GLY A 8 10.35 25.87 2.79
N THR A 9 10.25 26.82 3.69
CA THR A 9 9.30 26.80 4.82
C THR A 9 7.89 26.63 4.24
N PRO A 10 7.05 25.69 4.75
CA PRO A 10 5.71 25.46 4.25
C PRO A 10 4.91 26.77 4.28
N THR A 11 4.19 27.03 3.21
CA THR A 11 3.33 28.23 3.12
C THR A 11 2.14 28.12 4.09
N PRO A 12 1.54 29.25 4.51
CA PRO A 12 0.32 29.21 5.34
C PRO A 12 -0.81 28.39 4.71
N ALA A 13 -0.89 28.35 3.38
CA ALA A 13 -1.86 27.52 2.64
C ALA A 13 -1.56 26.03 2.79
N ASP A 14 -0.28 25.61 2.71
CA ASP A 14 0.12 24.20 2.91
C ASP A 14 -0.17 23.75 4.34
N SER A 15 0.07 24.63 5.31
CA SER A 15 -0.22 24.36 6.72
C SER A 15 -1.73 24.19 6.98
N ALA A 16 -2.57 25.01 6.36
CA ALA A 16 -4.03 24.92 6.48
C ALA A 16 -4.58 23.61 5.84
N VAL A 17 -4.08 23.22 4.65
CA VAL A 17 -4.44 21.97 3.99
C VAL A 17 -4.05 20.76 4.83
N THR A 18 -2.86 20.78 5.42
CA THR A 18 -2.37 19.70 6.30
C THR A 18 -3.22 19.59 7.57
N ALA A 19 -3.61 20.72 8.17
CA ALA A 19 -4.47 20.76 9.36
C ALA A 19 -5.85 20.18 9.06
N ALA A 20 -6.50 20.59 7.97
CA ALA A 20 -7.81 20.09 7.54
C ALA A 20 -7.78 18.58 7.25
N ALA A 21 -6.72 18.08 6.59
CA ALA A 21 -6.54 16.65 6.34
C ALA A 21 -6.34 15.83 7.65
N THR A 22 -5.70 16.43 8.65
CA THR A 22 -5.53 15.82 9.96
C THR A 22 -6.84 15.75 10.73
N GLU A 23 -7.63 16.83 10.71
CA GLU A 23 -8.94 16.89 11.34
C GLU A 23 -9.92 15.86 10.71
N ALA A 24 -9.96 15.80 9.38
CA ALA A 24 -10.78 14.81 8.67
C ALA A 24 -10.39 13.37 9.05
N ALA A 25 -9.09 13.07 9.17
CA ALA A 25 -8.63 11.75 9.61
C ALA A 25 -9.06 11.44 11.04
N GLN A 26 -8.97 12.40 11.95
CA GLN A 26 -9.41 12.22 13.34
C GLN A 26 -10.93 12.00 13.44
N ALA A 27 -11.71 12.77 12.68
CA ALA A 27 -13.17 12.61 12.62
C ALA A 27 -13.55 11.21 12.10
N PHE A 28 -12.89 10.75 11.04
CA PHE A 28 -13.09 9.39 10.51
C PHE A 28 -12.75 8.32 11.56
N ILE A 29 -11.60 8.43 12.23
CA ILE A 29 -11.17 7.51 13.27
C ILE A 29 -12.19 7.46 14.42
N GLN A 30 -12.65 8.60 14.91
CA GLN A 30 -13.64 8.69 15.99
C GLN A 30 -14.96 8.06 15.57
N ARG A 31 -15.45 8.35 14.36
CA ARG A 31 -16.71 7.80 13.85
C ARG A 31 -16.69 6.27 13.77
N TRP A 32 -15.59 5.69 13.30
CA TRP A 32 -15.49 4.24 13.02
C TRP A 32 -14.88 3.43 14.18
N HIS A 33 -14.29 4.06 15.17
CA HIS A 33 -13.68 3.37 16.29
C HIS A 33 -14.69 2.48 17.05
N GLY A 34 -14.44 1.18 17.07
CA GLY A 34 -15.27 0.20 17.78
C GLY A 34 -16.63 -0.07 17.14
N VAL A 35 -16.87 0.43 15.92
CA VAL A 35 -18.08 0.08 15.16
C VAL A 35 -17.97 -1.37 14.72
N ALA A 36 -18.91 -2.21 15.18
CA ALA A 36 -19.03 -3.57 14.70
C ALA A 36 -19.82 -3.59 13.39
N ALA A 37 -19.18 -3.93 12.28
CA ALA A 37 -19.89 -4.14 11.01
C ALA A 37 -20.70 -5.45 11.12
N SER A 38 -21.94 -5.35 11.55
CA SER A 38 -22.88 -6.47 11.54
C SER A 38 -23.62 -6.62 10.22
N GLU A 39 -23.64 -5.57 9.41
CA GLU A 39 -24.42 -5.47 8.18
C GLU A 39 -23.55 -5.06 6.98
N LEU A 40 -23.97 -5.52 5.79
CA LEU A 40 -23.34 -5.16 4.51
C LEU A 40 -23.28 -3.64 4.30
N ALA A 41 -24.37 -2.93 4.61
CA ALA A 41 -24.45 -1.48 4.50
C ALA A 41 -23.37 -0.76 5.32
N THR A 42 -22.98 -1.28 6.48
CA THR A 42 -21.92 -0.72 7.31
C THR A 42 -20.56 -0.85 6.64
N SER A 43 -20.26 -1.99 6.00
CA SER A 43 -19.02 -2.20 5.24
C SER A 43 -18.94 -1.27 4.03
N GLN A 44 -20.04 -1.11 3.29
CA GLN A 44 -20.08 -0.21 2.14
C GLN A 44 -19.92 1.26 2.56
N SER A 45 -20.60 1.69 3.63
CA SER A 45 -20.46 3.04 4.18
C SER A 45 -19.01 3.33 4.61
N PHE A 46 -18.34 2.35 5.25
CA PHE A 46 -16.92 2.47 5.61
C PHE A 46 -16.04 2.71 4.39
N VAL A 47 -16.21 1.95 3.31
CA VAL A 47 -15.44 2.13 2.07
C VAL A 47 -15.70 3.51 1.45
N ILE A 48 -16.97 3.95 1.38
CA ILE A 48 -17.33 5.26 0.80
C ILE A 48 -16.68 6.39 1.59
N GLU A 49 -16.77 6.36 2.93
CA GLU A 49 -16.18 7.40 3.77
C GLU A 49 -14.64 7.34 3.78
N LEU A 50 -14.05 6.15 3.66
CA LEU A 50 -12.61 6.00 3.47
C LEU A 50 -12.17 6.61 2.14
N CYS A 51 -12.92 6.41 1.05
CA CYS A 51 -12.65 7.04 -0.23
C CYS A 51 -12.69 8.57 -0.11
N ALA A 52 -13.67 9.13 0.61
CA ALA A 52 -13.75 10.56 0.87
C ALA A 52 -12.53 11.06 1.66
N LEU A 53 -12.11 10.33 2.71
CA LEU A 53 -10.91 10.66 3.48
C LEU A 53 -9.63 10.65 2.61
N LEU A 54 -9.53 9.68 1.71
CA LEU A 54 -8.37 9.52 0.82
C LEU A 54 -8.43 10.44 -0.41
N GLY A 55 -9.53 11.16 -0.64
CA GLY A 55 -9.72 11.99 -1.83
C GLY A 55 -9.77 11.18 -3.12
N VAL A 56 -10.36 9.99 -3.10
CA VAL A 56 -10.51 9.10 -4.26
C VAL A 56 -11.98 8.82 -4.54
N GLU A 57 -12.27 8.40 -5.77
CA GLU A 57 -13.64 8.07 -6.17
C GLU A 57 -14.17 6.85 -5.41
N PRO A 58 -15.42 6.90 -4.91
CA PRO A 58 -16.07 5.74 -4.32
C PRO A 58 -16.49 4.73 -5.39
N PRO A 59 -16.78 3.45 -5.00
CA PRO A 59 -17.32 2.46 -5.91
C PRO A 59 -18.59 2.94 -6.62
N THR A 60 -18.68 2.61 -7.90
CA THR A 60 -19.82 2.91 -8.76
C THR A 60 -20.62 1.63 -9.02
N HIS A 61 -21.55 1.66 -9.99
CA HIS A 61 -22.22 0.44 -10.49
C HIS A 61 -21.52 -0.13 -11.72
N GLU A 62 -20.41 0.46 -12.13
CA GLU A 62 -19.65 0.02 -13.30
C GLU A 62 -18.90 -1.28 -13.03
N PRO A 63 -18.87 -2.23 -13.97
CA PRO A 63 -18.28 -3.56 -13.77
C PRO A 63 -16.80 -3.54 -13.37
N HIS A 64 -16.09 -2.44 -13.65
CA HIS A 64 -14.68 -2.29 -13.30
C HIS A 64 -14.43 -1.73 -11.90
N TYR A 65 -15.45 -1.12 -11.24
CA TYR A 65 -15.34 -0.62 -9.87
C TYR A 65 -16.70 -0.65 -9.17
N GLN A 66 -16.96 -1.69 -8.40
CA GLN A 66 -18.27 -1.90 -7.80
C GLN A 66 -18.22 -2.66 -6.47
N PHE A 67 -19.29 -2.51 -5.70
CA PHE A 67 -19.61 -3.39 -4.59
C PHE A 67 -20.26 -4.68 -5.06
N GLU A 68 -20.18 -5.72 -4.24
CA GLU A 68 -20.91 -6.99 -4.40
C GLU A 68 -20.70 -7.63 -5.80
N ARG A 69 -19.46 -7.56 -6.31
CA ARG A 69 -19.16 -8.14 -7.62
C ARG A 69 -19.37 -9.64 -7.62
N PRO A 70 -20.23 -10.19 -8.50
CA PRO A 70 -20.42 -11.62 -8.61
C PRO A 70 -19.18 -12.30 -9.21
N ILE A 71 -18.81 -13.45 -8.66
CA ILE A 71 -17.72 -14.31 -9.13
C ILE A 71 -18.26 -15.72 -9.30
N THR A 72 -17.86 -16.37 -10.38
CA THR A 72 -18.16 -17.81 -10.62
C THR A 72 -16.86 -18.59 -10.47
N PHE A 73 -16.84 -19.53 -9.53
CA PHE A 73 -15.77 -20.51 -9.41
C PHE A 73 -16.05 -21.69 -10.33
N GLN A 74 -15.02 -22.14 -11.03
CA GLN A 74 -15.05 -23.38 -11.80
C GLN A 74 -14.27 -24.44 -11.03
N HIS A 75 -14.88 -25.60 -10.82
CA HIS A 75 -14.26 -26.73 -10.12
C HIS A 75 -13.74 -27.75 -11.11
N GLY A 76 -12.75 -28.55 -10.69
CA GLY A 76 -12.11 -29.53 -11.55
C GLY A 76 -13.02 -30.68 -12.02
N ASP A 77 -14.17 -30.88 -11.37
CA ASP A 77 -15.24 -31.81 -11.75
C ASP A 77 -16.25 -31.22 -12.77
N GLY A 78 -15.99 -29.97 -13.22
CA GLY A 78 -16.87 -29.23 -14.14
C GLY A 78 -18.05 -28.53 -13.47
N SER A 79 -18.24 -28.68 -12.17
CA SER A 79 -19.26 -27.93 -11.43
C SER A 79 -18.85 -26.47 -11.23
N THR A 80 -19.83 -25.61 -10.93
CA THR A 80 -19.61 -24.20 -10.64
C THR A 80 -20.21 -23.82 -9.30
N SER A 81 -19.62 -22.86 -8.62
CA SER A 81 -20.20 -22.20 -7.46
C SER A 81 -20.12 -20.68 -7.59
N ALA A 82 -21.06 -19.98 -6.99
CA ALA A 82 -21.10 -18.53 -7.02
C ALA A 82 -20.49 -17.96 -5.73
N GLY A 83 -19.77 -16.86 -5.88
CA GLY A 83 -19.28 -16.03 -4.79
C GLY A 83 -19.54 -14.56 -5.08
N ARG A 84 -19.18 -13.70 -4.14
CA ARG A 84 -19.39 -12.27 -4.26
C ARG A 84 -18.29 -11.53 -3.52
N VAL A 85 -17.58 -10.64 -4.22
CA VAL A 85 -16.52 -9.79 -3.68
C VAL A 85 -17.16 -8.55 -3.06
N ASP A 86 -16.87 -8.22 -1.81
CA ASP A 86 -17.49 -7.07 -1.13
C ASP A 86 -17.21 -5.75 -1.86
N CYS A 87 -15.96 -5.52 -2.30
CA CYS A 87 -15.63 -4.39 -3.18
C CYS A 87 -14.50 -4.79 -4.13
N TYR A 88 -14.64 -4.41 -5.39
CA TYR A 88 -13.70 -4.75 -6.46
C TYR A 88 -13.37 -3.53 -7.29
N ARG A 89 -12.08 -3.33 -7.57
CA ARG A 89 -11.59 -2.38 -8.56
C ARG A 89 -10.61 -3.07 -9.51
N ARG A 90 -10.97 -3.11 -10.80
CA ARG A 90 -10.19 -3.80 -11.83
C ARG A 90 -8.77 -3.25 -11.92
N GLY A 91 -7.78 -4.14 -11.89
CA GLY A 91 -6.37 -3.77 -11.97
C GLY A 91 -5.80 -3.14 -10.69
N HIS A 92 -6.61 -3.02 -9.62
CA HIS A 92 -6.24 -2.40 -8.37
C HIS A 92 -6.32 -3.39 -7.20
N PHE A 93 -7.53 -3.80 -6.81
CA PHE A 93 -7.71 -4.68 -5.66
C PHE A 93 -8.98 -5.51 -5.68
N VAL A 94 -8.92 -6.60 -4.91
CA VAL A 94 -10.07 -7.30 -4.34
C VAL A 94 -10.10 -6.94 -2.85
N TRP A 95 -11.29 -6.55 -2.36
CA TRP A 95 -11.51 -6.14 -0.99
C TRP A 95 -12.53 -7.07 -0.33
N GLU A 96 -12.19 -7.58 0.86
CA GLU A 96 -13.05 -8.43 1.67
C GLU A 96 -13.20 -7.84 3.08
N SER A 97 -14.43 -7.58 3.49
CA SER A 97 -14.75 -7.06 4.82
C SER A 97 -15.17 -8.19 5.74
N LYS A 98 -14.47 -8.37 6.85
CA LYS A 98 -14.81 -9.41 7.81
C LYS A 98 -15.78 -8.91 8.87
N LYS A 99 -16.84 -9.67 9.10
CA LYS A 99 -17.80 -9.47 10.19
C LYS A 99 -17.37 -10.34 11.37
N LEU A 100 -16.73 -9.76 12.36
CA LEU A 100 -16.42 -10.47 13.60
C LEU A 100 -17.63 -10.40 14.52
N LYS A 101 -17.98 -11.55 15.14
CA LYS A 101 -19.04 -11.58 16.15
C LYS A 101 -18.62 -10.72 17.34
N PRO A 102 -19.56 -9.97 17.97
CA PRO A 102 -19.30 -9.29 19.23
C PRO A 102 -18.73 -10.28 20.25
N GLY A 103 -17.58 -9.95 20.87
CA GLY A 103 -16.85 -10.84 21.78
C GLY A 103 -15.63 -11.55 21.18
N ALA A 104 -15.52 -11.67 19.83
CA ALA A 104 -14.27 -12.06 19.16
C ALA A 104 -13.38 -10.85 18.88
N GLN A 105 -13.87 -9.65 19.15
CA GLN A 105 -13.14 -8.41 19.04
C GLN A 105 -12.03 -8.37 20.09
N ALA A 106 -10.86 -7.99 19.65
CA ALA A 106 -9.68 -7.85 20.50
C ALA A 106 -10.06 -7.13 21.81
N GLN A 107 -9.72 -7.75 22.91
CA GLN A 107 -9.72 -7.09 24.19
C GLN A 107 -9.00 -5.74 24.05
N ARG A 108 -9.48 -4.73 24.75
CA ARG A 108 -9.00 -3.34 24.79
C ARG A 108 -7.49 -3.14 25.03
N SER A 109 -6.71 -4.18 25.05
CA SER A 109 -5.29 -4.25 25.41
C SER A 109 -4.39 -4.67 24.24
N GLY A 110 -4.63 -4.22 23.03
CA GLY A 110 -3.62 -4.28 21.95
C GLY A 110 -3.18 -5.68 21.49
N THR A 111 -3.61 -6.75 22.14
CA THR A 111 -3.26 -8.14 21.82
C THR A 111 -4.40 -8.76 21.02
N THR A 112 -4.11 -9.14 19.78
CA THR A 112 -5.06 -9.88 18.94
C THR A 112 -5.27 -11.28 19.50
N THR A 113 -6.52 -11.76 19.55
CA THR A 113 -6.80 -13.13 19.93
C THR A 113 -6.56 -14.06 18.74
N LYS A 114 -6.18 -15.32 18.99
CA LYS A 114 -6.05 -16.34 17.95
C LYS A 114 -7.29 -16.43 17.05
N ALA A 115 -8.47 -16.34 17.63
CA ALA A 115 -9.74 -16.37 16.89
C ALA A 115 -9.90 -15.17 15.94
N PHE A 116 -9.37 -14.00 16.31
CA PHE A 116 -9.33 -12.81 15.46
C PHE A 116 -8.42 -13.04 14.26
N ASP A 117 -7.18 -13.49 14.51
CA ASP A 117 -6.20 -13.75 13.44
C ASP A 117 -6.68 -14.87 12.49
N ASP A 118 -7.29 -15.95 13.03
CA ASP A 118 -7.89 -17.02 12.23
C ASP A 118 -9.04 -16.51 11.34
N ALA A 119 -9.82 -15.56 11.82
CA ALA A 119 -10.92 -14.97 11.04
C ALA A 119 -10.41 -14.09 9.90
N LEU A 120 -9.37 -13.28 10.14
CA LEU A 120 -8.72 -12.48 9.09
C LEU A 120 -8.01 -13.37 8.07
N LEU A 121 -7.36 -14.44 8.51
CA LEU A 121 -6.74 -15.43 7.62
C LEU A 121 -7.77 -16.07 6.68
N LYS A 122 -8.95 -16.45 7.17
CA LYS A 122 -10.04 -16.98 6.34
C LYS A 122 -10.54 -15.95 5.33
N ALA A 123 -10.72 -14.69 5.75
CA ALA A 123 -11.11 -13.62 4.84
C ALA A 123 -10.05 -13.38 3.76
N ARG A 124 -8.77 -13.41 4.12
CA ARG A 124 -7.66 -13.34 3.17
C ARG A 124 -7.74 -14.47 2.14
N GLN A 125 -7.86 -15.72 2.58
CA GLN A 125 -7.98 -16.89 1.68
C GLN A 125 -9.18 -16.76 0.73
N GLN A 126 -10.30 -16.25 1.23
CA GLN A 126 -11.49 -15.98 0.43
C GLN A 126 -11.22 -14.93 -0.64
N ALA A 127 -10.62 -13.80 -0.27
CA ALA A 127 -10.28 -12.71 -1.19
C ALA A 127 -9.24 -13.15 -2.25
N GLU A 128 -8.24 -13.94 -1.87
CA GLU A 128 -7.26 -14.53 -2.80
C GLU A 128 -7.95 -15.48 -3.81
N ASN A 129 -8.90 -16.29 -3.35
CA ASN A 129 -9.67 -17.18 -4.23
C ASN A 129 -10.52 -16.37 -5.21
N TYR A 130 -11.14 -15.27 -4.78
CA TYR A 130 -11.83 -14.35 -5.67
C TYR A 130 -10.89 -13.76 -6.72
N ALA A 131 -9.71 -13.28 -6.30
CA ALA A 131 -8.73 -12.74 -7.22
C ALA A 131 -8.32 -13.76 -8.29
N ARG A 132 -8.15 -15.03 -7.92
CA ARG A 132 -7.83 -16.13 -8.86
C ARG A 132 -8.99 -16.48 -9.79
N ALA A 133 -10.23 -16.37 -9.33
CA ALA A 133 -11.43 -16.70 -10.09
C ALA A 133 -11.90 -15.58 -11.05
N LEU A 134 -11.27 -14.39 -11.01
CA LEU A 134 -11.55 -13.33 -11.97
C LEU A 134 -11.30 -13.80 -13.40
N PRO A 135 -12.04 -13.30 -14.42
CA PRO A 135 -11.78 -13.60 -15.82
C PRO A 135 -10.33 -13.29 -16.22
N ALA A 136 -9.72 -14.13 -17.02
CA ALA A 136 -8.34 -13.93 -17.49
C ALA A 136 -8.15 -12.60 -18.23
N SER A 137 -9.18 -12.14 -18.95
CA SER A 137 -9.20 -10.86 -19.67
C SER A 137 -9.11 -9.62 -18.77
N GLU A 138 -9.41 -9.75 -17.46
CA GLU A 138 -9.29 -8.65 -16.50
C GLU A 138 -7.91 -8.60 -15.85
N GLY A 139 -7.15 -9.70 -15.93
CA GLY A 139 -5.90 -9.90 -15.20
C GLY A 139 -6.13 -10.07 -13.70
N ARG A 140 -5.06 -10.25 -12.96
CA ARG A 140 -5.11 -10.34 -11.49
C ARG A 140 -4.81 -8.97 -10.88
N PRO A 141 -5.60 -8.49 -9.90
CA PRO A 141 -5.29 -7.24 -9.22
C PRO A 141 -4.01 -7.40 -8.41
N PRO A 142 -3.18 -6.35 -8.31
CA PRO A 142 -1.95 -6.42 -7.52
C PRO A 142 -2.20 -6.48 -6.01
N PHE A 143 -3.39 -6.13 -5.53
CA PHE A 143 -3.69 -6.12 -4.11
C PHE A 143 -4.90 -6.97 -3.73
N VAL A 144 -4.78 -7.61 -2.57
CA VAL A 144 -5.89 -8.13 -1.76
C VAL A 144 -5.93 -7.30 -0.47
N VAL A 145 -7.10 -6.78 -0.15
CA VAL A 145 -7.35 -5.96 1.04
C VAL A 145 -8.34 -6.69 1.92
N VAL A 146 -8.00 -6.89 3.18
CA VAL A 146 -8.87 -7.52 4.19
C VAL A 146 -9.15 -6.53 5.30
N VAL A 147 -10.42 -6.36 5.64
CA VAL A 147 -10.81 -5.32 6.60
C VAL A 147 -11.69 -5.89 7.72
N ASP A 148 -11.34 -5.59 8.94
CA ASP A 148 -12.25 -5.58 10.06
C ASP A 148 -12.66 -4.14 10.34
N VAL A 149 -13.90 -3.82 9.96
CA VAL A 149 -14.42 -2.45 10.00
C VAL A 149 -14.35 -1.89 11.43
N GLY A 150 -13.77 -0.71 11.53
CA GLY A 150 -13.57 -0.03 12.82
C GLY A 150 -12.32 -0.45 13.60
N HIS A 151 -11.53 -1.40 13.08
CA HIS A 151 -10.35 -1.93 13.76
C HIS A 151 -9.09 -1.93 12.91
N VAL A 152 -9.06 -2.70 11.81
CA VAL A 152 -7.84 -2.88 11.01
C VAL A 152 -8.12 -3.01 9.51
N ILE A 153 -7.13 -2.60 8.71
CA ILE A 153 -7.03 -2.85 7.27
C ILE A 153 -5.73 -3.63 7.06
N GLU A 154 -5.80 -4.81 6.45
CA GLU A 154 -4.62 -5.59 6.08
C GLU A 154 -4.39 -5.54 4.58
N LEU A 155 -3.14 -5.33 4.18
CA LEU A 155 -2.72 -5.24 2.80
C LEU A 155 -1.87 -6.44 2.43
N TYR A 156 -2.21 -7.07 1.30
CA TYR A 156 -1.44 -8.15 0.70
C TYR A 156 -1.21 -7.83 -0.77
N ALA A 157 0.01 -8.02 -1.26
CA ALA A 157 0.38 -7.66 -2.62
C ALA A 157 0.96 -8.82 -3.41
N GLU A 158 0.70 -8.80 -4.73
CA GLU A 158 1.26 -9.68 -5.74
C GLU A 158 1.44 -8.87 -7.03
N PHE A 159 2.66 -8.36 -7.27
CA PHE A 159 2.95 -7.45 -8.37
C PHE A 159 3.26 -8.13 -9.70
N THR A 160 3.51 -9.45 -9.71
CA THR A 160 3.68 -10.20 -10.97
C THR A 160 2.34 -10.42 -11.70
N ARG A 161 1.22 -10.19 -10.99
CA ARG A 161 -0.16 -10.33 -11.49
C ARG A 161 -0.50 -11.75 -11.96
N SER A 162 0.21 -12.73 -11.42
CA SER A 162 -0.07 -14.15 -11.65
C SER A 162 -1.25 -14.66 -10.83
N GLY A 163 -1.55 -14.00 -9.70
CA GLY A 163 -2.51 -14.45 -8.71
C GLY A 163 -2.01 -15.63 -7.87
N ALA A 164 -0.72 -15.94 -7.92
CA ALA A 164 -0.17 -17.11 -7.26
C ALA A 164 -0.17 -16.96 -5.75
N THR A 165 0.52 -15.96 -5.21
CA THR A 165 0.66 -15.77 -3.77
C THR A 165 0.70 -14.29 -3.43
N TYR A 166 -0.29 -13.83 -2.68
CA TYR A 166 -0.30 -12.49 -2.11
C TYR A 166 0.47 -12.49 -0.79
N THR A 167 1.48 -11.65 -0.68
CA THR A 167 2.33 -11.52 0.51
C THR A 167 2.00 -10.28 1.32
N PRO A 168 2.20 -10.27 2.65
CA PRO A 168 2.01 -9.08 3.48
C PRO A 168 2.74 -7.85 2.93
N PHE A 169 2.04 -6.72 2.77
CA PHE A 169 2.57 -5.50 2.17
C PHE A 169 2.46 -4.29 3.13
N PRO A 170 3.51 -3.47 3.29
CA PRO A 170 4.81 -3.56 2.61
C PRO A 170 5.73 -4.67 3.15
N ASP A 171 5.47 -5.16 4.35
CA ASP A 171 6.20 -6.22 5.03
C ASP A 171 5.32 -6.88 6.13
N PRO A 172 5.71 -8.04 6.69
CA PRO A 172 4.91 -8.76 7.68
C PRO A 172 4.64 -8.00 9.00
N ARG A 173 5.41 -6.96 9.33
CA ARG A 173 5.26 -6.18 10.56
C ARG A 173 4.33 -4.99 10.39
N SER A 174 4.20 -4.47 9.17
CA SER A 174 3.47 -3.23 8.86
C SER A 174 2.33 -3.39 7.85
N HIS A 175 2.00 -4.63 7.42
CA HIS A 175 0.88 -4.91 6.52
C HIS A 175 -0.49 -4.65 7.19
N ARG A 176 -0.56 -4.70 8.52
CA ARG A 176 -1.77 -4.49 9.31
C ARG A 176 -1.82 -3.03 9.77
N ILE A 177 -2.70 -2.26 9.18
CA ILE A 177 -2.96 -0.86 9.50
C ILE A 177 -4.09 -0.80 10.50
N ARG A 178 -3.83 -0.35 11.73
CA ARG A 178 -4.87 -0.08 12.72
C ARG A 178 -5.60 1.20 12.36
N LEU A 179 -6.89 1.29 12.70
CA LEU A 179 -7.70 2.48 12.40
C LEU A 179 -7.03 3.79 12.85
N ALA A 180 -6.45 3.81 14.06
CA ALA A 180 -5.75 4.99 14.59
C ALA A 180 -4.54 5.44 13.74
N GLN A 181 -3.91 4.53 12.99
CA GLN A 181 -2.77 4.86 12.13
C GLN A 181 -3.18 5.64 10.87
N LEU A 182 -4.47 5.77 10.57
CA LEU A 182 -4.95 6.66 9.51
C LEU A 182 -4.72 8.15 9.84
N ALA A 183 -4.34 8.49 11.07
CA ALA A 183 -3.84 9.82 11.41
C ALA A 183 -2.52 10.16 10.69
N ASP A 184 -1.71 9.13 10.34
CA ASP A 184 -0.44 9.30 9.63
C ASP A 184 -0.70 9.57 8.13
N PRO A 185 -0.23 10.72 7.60
CA PRO A 185 -0.38 11.03 6.18
C PRO A 185 0.33 10.04 5.26
N ALA A 186 1.43 9.41 5.67
CA ALA A 186 2.13 8.41 4.87
C ALA A 186 1.30 7.12 4.70
N ILE A 187 0.55 6.74 5.74
CA ILE A 187 -0.40 5.62 5.66
C ILE A 187 -1.55 5.95 4.72
N ARG A 188 -2.11 7.16 4.81
CA ARG A 188 -3.17 7.60 3.88
C ARG A 188 -2.69 7.66 2.44
N ALA A 189 -1.49 8.19 2.19
CA ALA A 189 -0.90 8.23 0.85
C ALA A 189 -0.69 6.83 0.26
N ARG A 190 -0.24 5.86 1.08
CA ARG A 190 -0.12 4.46 0.67
C ARG A 190 -1.48 3.87 0.30
N LEU A 191 -2.51 4.10 1.11
CA LEU A 191 -3.87 3.65 0.80
C LEU A 191 -4.41 4.34 -0.46
N GLN A 192 -4.22 5.66 -0.60
CA GLN A 192 -4.62 6.39 -1.80
C GLN A 192 -3.99 5.79 -3.07
N ALA A 193 -2.72 5.39 -3.02
CA ALA A 193 -2.03 4.77 -4.15
C ALA A 193 -2.68 3.45 -4.59
N LEU A 194 -3.31 2.67 -3.67
CA LEU A 194 -4.08 1.48 -4.05
C LEU A 194 -5.22 1.81 -5.01
N TRP A 195 -5.83 3.00 -4.85
CA TRP A 195 -6.90 3.47 -5.72
C TRP A 195 -6.39 4.13 -7.00
N THR A 196 -5.29 4.86 -6.95
CA THR A 196 -4.85 5.71 -8.06
C THR A 196 -3.81 5.05 -8.96
N ASP A 197 -2.75 4.49 -8.38
CA ASP A 197 -1.67 3.80 -9.08
C ASP A 197 -1.04 2.71 -8.18
N PRO A 198 -1.70 1.55 -8.06
CA PRO A 198 -1.22 0.47 -7.19
C PRO A 198 0.15 -0.07 -7.58
N LEU A 199 0.54 0.05 -8.86
CA LEU A 199 1.84 -0.43 -9.33
C LEU A 199 2.99 0.52 -8.98
N SER A 200 2.71 1.77 -8.58
CA SER A 200 3.72 2.67 -8.01
C SER A 200 4.27 2.17 -6.68
N LEU A 201 3.52 1.28 -6.01
CA LEU A 201 3.92 0.65 -4.75
C LEU A 201 4.81 -0.59 -4.93
N ASP A 202 5.04 -1.05 -6.17
CA ASP A 202 5.89 -2.20 -6.46
C ASP A 202 7.36 -1.90 -6.09
N PRO A 203 7.94 -2.63 -5.13
CA PRO A 203 9.33 -2.43 -4.71
C PRO A 203 10.33 -2.53 -5.86
N SER A 204 10.06 -3.41 -6.84
CA SER A 204 10.92 -3.57 -8.03
C SER A 204 10.93 -2.31 -8.87
N ARG A 205 9.78 -1.66 -9.06
CA ARG A 205 9.66 -0.39 -9.81
C ARG A 205 10.31 0.76 -9.06
N ILE A 206 10.12 0.81 -7.73
CA ILE A 206 10.75 1.82 -6.88
C ILE A 206 12.26 1.68 -6.96
N SER A 207 12.81 0.48 -6.76
CA SER A 207 14.23 0.20 -6.86
C SER A 207 14.79 0.55 -8.25
N ALA A 208 14.12 0.16 -9.33
CA ALA A 208 14.54 0.50 -10.70
C ALA A 208 14.51 2.00 -10.97
N LYS A 209 13.55 2.74 -10.39
CA LYS A 209 13.48 4.21 -10.50
C LYS A 209 14.65 4.86 -9.77
N VAL A 210 14.92 4.45 -8.54
CA VAL A 210 16.04 4.96 -7.74
C VAL A 210 17.37 4.66 -8.42
N THR A 211 17.58 3.43 -8.88
CA THR A 211 18.80 3.03 -9.59
C THR A 211 19.05 3.89 -10.83
N ARG A 212 17.99 4.15 -11.62
CA ARG A 212 18.12 5.02 -12.81
C ARG A 212 18.43 6.47 -12.42
N ALA A 213 17.83 7.00 -11.38
CA ALA A 213 18.10 8.35 -10.89
C ALA A 213 19.56 8.49 -10.45
N VAL A 214 20.03 7.55 -9.62
CA VAL A 214 21.45 7.53 -9.16
C VAL A 214 22.41 7.41 -10.35
N ALA A 215 22.12 6.55 -11.32
CA ALA A 215 22.95 6.40 -12.52
C ALA A 215 23.00 7.70 -13.36
N ALA A 216 21.88 8.43 -13.46
CA ALA A 216 21.85 9.71 -14.18
C ALA A 216 22.71 10.77 -13.46
N GLU A 217 22.58 10.89 -12.14
CA GLU A 217 23.40 11.83 -11.34
C GLU A 217 24.89 11.51 -11.43
N LEU A 218 25.27 10.23 -11.35
CA LEU A 218 26.66 9.79 -11.53
C LEU A 218 27.18 10.12 -12.93
N ALA A 219 26.37 9.96 -13.97
CA ALA A 219 26.74 10.30 -15.34
C ALA A 219 26.98 11.82 -15.52
N GLU A 220 26.14 12.66 -14.91
CA GLU A 220 26.34 14.12 -14.94
C GLU A 220 27.60 14.53 -14.17
N LEU A 221 27.86 13.90 -13.02
CA LEU A 221 29.08 14.13 -12.25
C LEU A 221 30.33 13.70 -13.05
N ALA A 222 30.28 12.55 -13.72
CA ALA A 222 31.38 12.09 -14.60
C ALA A 222 31.68 13.10 -15.68
N LYS A 223 30.67 13.57 -16.41
CA LYS A 223 30.81 14.59 -17.45
C LYS A 223 31.42 15.89 -16.90
N SER A 224 30.99 16.31 -15.72
CA SER A 224 31.54 17.52 -15.08
C SER A 224 33.02 17.39 -14.73
N LEU A 225 33.43 16.22 -14.20
CA LEU A 225 34.83 15.94 -13.88
C LEU A 225 35.69 15.83 -15.15
N GLU A 226 35.21 15.20 -16.20
CA GLU A 226 35.91 15.13 -17.50
C GLU A 226 36.06 16.51 -18.16
N ALA A 227 35.02 17.34 -18.10
CA ALA A 227 35.04 18.73 -18.55
C ALA A 227 36.04 19.59 -17.76
N ALA A 228 36.28 19.25 -16.48
CA ALA A 228 37.33 19.87 -15.64
C ALA A 228 38.74 19.37 -15.95
N GLY A 229 38.91 18.50 -16.95
CA GLY A 229 40.21 18.01 -17.42
C GLY A 229 40.70 16.70 -16.80
N HIS A 230 39.85 16.03 -16.02
CA HIS A 230 40.20 14.72 -15.47
C HIS A 230 40.03 13.62 -16.52
N ARG A 231 40.92 12.63 -16.50
CA ARG A 231 40.85 11.50 -17.42
C ARG A 231 39.68 10.56 -17.08
N PRO A 232 39.01 9.95 -18.08
CA PRO A 232 37.83 9.09 -17.85
C PRO A 232 38.09 7.91 -16.92
N GLU A 233 39.23 7.24 -16.99
CA GLU A 233 39.53 6.05 -16.19
C GLU A 233 39.65 6.35 -14.67
N PRO A 234 40.40 7.40 -14.22
CA PRO A 234 40.37 7.82 -12.82
C PRO A 234 38.99 8.29 -12.34
N VAL A 235 38.21 8.97 -13.21
CA VAL A 235 36.85 9.41 -12.89
C VAL A 235 35.96 8.21 -12.63
N ALA A 236 35.96 7.23 -13.53
CA ALA A 236 35.17 6.00 -13.36
C ALA A 236 35.57 5.22 -12.06
N ALA A 237 36.88 5.09 -11.82
CA ALA A 237 37.37 4.43 -10.59
C ALA A 237 36.96 5.17 -9.33
N PHE A 238 36.99 6.50 -9.32
CA PHE A 238 36.55 7.33 -8.21
C PHE A 238 35.05 7.17 -7.93
N LEU A 239 34.20 7.33 -8.96
CA LEU A 239 32.75 7.20 -8.81
C LEU A 239 32.32 5.80 -8.38
N THR A 240 32.99 4.75 -8.89
CA THR A 240 32.76 3.38 -8.46
C THR A 240 33.06 3.21 -6.97
N ARG A 241 34.17 3.76 -6.46
CA ARG A 241 34.52 3.71 -5.03
C ARG A 241 33.49 4.47 -4.18
N CYS A 242 33.04 5.65 -4.63
CA CYS A 242 31.99 6.40 -3.96
C CYS A 242 30.70 5.58 -3.84
N LEU A 243 30.28 4.94 -4.94
CA LEU A 243 29.10 4.09 -4.95
C LEU A 243 29.21 2.91 -3.97
N PHE A 244 30.35 2.23 -3.98
CA PHE A 244 30.59 1.12 -3.03
C PHE A 244 30.64 1.60 -1.57
N SER A 245 31.23 2.77 -1.30
CA SER A 245 31.23 3.33 0.05
C SER A 245 29.83 3.67 0.54
N MET A 246 29.00 4.30 -0.30
CA MET A 246 27.61 4.60 0.02
C MET A 246 26.80 3.31 0.28
N PHE A 247 26.99 2.30 -0.59
CA PHE A 247 26.33 1.00 -0.40
C PHE A 247 26.79 0.33 0.91
N ALA A 248 28.09 0.34 1.21
CA ALA A 248 28.62 -0.26 2.42
C ALA A 248 28.12 0.44 3.69
N GLU A 249 27.90 1.76 3.64
CA GLU A 249 27.29 2.53 4.72
C GLU A 249 25.81 2.14 4.91
N ASP A 250 25.06 2.10 3.83
CA ASP A 250 23.62 1.79 3.84
C ASP A 250 23.31 0.39 4.40
N VAL A 251 24.16 -0.60 4.09
CA VAL A 251 24.03 -1.96 4.61
C VAL A 251 24.76 -2.19 5.95
N GLY A 252 25.32 -1.14 6.56
CA GLY A 252 25.97 -1.23 7.86
C GLY A 252 27.32 -1.96 7.87
N LEU A 253 28.00 -2.06 6.74
CA LEU A 253 29.34 -2.66 6.61
C LEU A 253 30.47 -1.69 6.98
N LEU A 254 30.21 -0.38 6.99
CA LEU A 254 31.18 0.59 7.47
C LEU A 254 30.97 0.85 8.96
N PRO A 255 32.08 0.98 9.75
CA PRO A 255 31.95 1.38 11.15
C PRO A 255 31.32 2.78 11.18
N THR A 256 30.25 2.94 11.96
CA THR A 256 29.70 4.26 12.29
C THR A 256 30.82 5.10 12.87
N ALA A 257 31.15 6.22 12.23
CA ALA A 257 32.18 7.13 12.70
C ALA A 257 31.84 7.51 14.15
N GLY A 258 32.79 7.24 15.04
CA GLY A 258 32.64 7.10 16.47
C GLY A 258 31.84 8.19 17.19
N THR A 259 31.09 7.70 18.13
CA THR A 259 30.83 8.38 19.42
C THR A 259 32.09 8.39 20.25
#